data_7a2f09a2a4fa7c403d7dc569198b0a54
#
_entry.id   7a2f09a2a4fa7c403d7dc569198b0a54
#
_cell.length_a   1.000
_cell.length_b   1.000
_cell.length_c   1.000
_cell.angle_alpha   90.00
_cell.angle_beta   90.00
_cell.angle_gamma   90.00
#
_symmetry.space_group_name_H-M   'P 1'
#
loop_
_entity.id
_entity.type
_entity.pdbx_description
1 polymer ?
#
loop_
_entity_poly.entity_id
_entity_poly.type
_entity_poly.pdbx_seq_one_letter_code
_entity_poly.pdbx_strand_id
1 'polypeptide(L)'
;MKDLKYWGLTSLGLLLGLAAVVAVVWYSWKMSEEIKRESEFMAKTFVKTTDFLFKTEDPTVATFYLELTRGNEFVPIMYRKGQDKDGRDTFVFRNIGENDEDSLSYNKQLKAWNEIKASGDSTTIEINGERLTVYYGNSAMTSYLGVISLAPFAAVVFFMMIAYYVFSRKQRRERDNAWKCLAMETAHQLGTAITGLKGWRDLLAEGFDDPKTVAASVGKDIERIESVSDRFSHLGNTKPLEDGPIVKDLRAAIEYIDRRTARNVKVVLDTKDGDHDADIIILHDSTLLQWAVENICKNAADAMKETNGGEIKVTLRHGKNGGAVIDISDTGKGMSASTRRHIFDTGFTTKNHGWGIGLALVKRIIEQYHKGKVYVLNSEIGKGTTFRIELKNKA
;
A
#
# COMPACT_ATOMS: atom_id res chain seq x y z
N MET A 1 -11.63 -11.53 -2.67
CA MET A 1 -10.56 -12.38 -3.25
C MET A 1 -9.52 -11.59 -4.07
N LYS A 2 -9.86 -10.49 -4.80
CA LYS A 2 -8.86 -9.67 -5.51
C LYS A 2 -7.91 -8.94 -4.54
N ASP A 3 -8.41 -8.42 -3.44
CA ASP A 3 -7.58 -7.69 -2.45
C ASP A 3 -6.60 -8.62 -1.74
N LEU A 4 -6.97 -9.87 -1.44
CA LEU A 4 -6.03 -10.87 -0.90
C LEU A 4 -4.91 -11.24 -1.90
N LYS A 5 -5.20 -11.29 -3.21
CA LYS A 5 -4.17 -11.51 -4.25
C LYS A 5 -3.25 -10.30 -4.39
N TYR A 6 -3.77 -9.08 -4.29
CA TYR A 6 -2.93 -7.86 -4.33
C TYR A 6 -2.08 -7.72 -3.07
N TRP A 7 -2.62 -8.04 -1.89
CA TRP A 7 -1.84 -8.09 -0.65
C TRP A 7 -0.78 -9.19 -0.69
N GLY A 8 -1.11 -10.35 -1.27
CA GLY A 8 -0.14 -11.44 -1.48
C GLY A 8 0.99 -11.06 -2.44
N LEU A 9 0.70 -10.36 -3.55
CA LEU A 9 1.72 -9.92 -4.50
C LEU A 9 2.59 -8.79 -3.94
N THR A 10 2.01 -7.84 -3.22
CA THR A 10 2.78 -6.75 -2.59
C THR A 10 3.63 -7.24 -1.43
N SER A 11 3.12 -8.14 -0.59
CA SER A 11 3.89 -8.76 0.49
C SER A 11 5.00 -9.67 -0.06
N LEU A 12 4.75 -10.42 -1.15
CA LEU A 12 5.76 -11.22 -1.82
C LEU A 12 6.86 -10.33 -2.44
N GLY A 13 6.49 -9.23 -3.06
CA GLY A 13 7.44 -8.25 -3.60
C GLY A 13 8.32 -7.61 -2.51
N LEU A 14 7.74 -7.27 -1.37
CA LEU A 14 8.46 -6.76 -0.21
C LEU A 14 9.42 -7.80 0.39
N LEU A 15 8.99 -9.06 0.50
CA LEU A 15 9.83 -10.16 0.98
C LEU A 15 10.99 -10.45 0.04
N LEU A 16 10.75 -10.46 -1.27
CA LEU A 16 11.81 -10.62 -2.29
C LEU A 16 12.79 -9.45 -2.27
N GLY A 17 12.31 -8.21 -2.12
CA GLY A 17 13.15 -7.03 -1.98
C GLY A 17 14.02 -7.10 -0.71
N LEU A 18 13.45 -7.50 0.43
CA LEU A 18 14.19 -7.67 1.67
C LEU A 18 15.25 -8.79 1.54
N ALA A 19 14.88 -9.92 0.95
CA ALA A 19 15.82 -11.02 0.70
C ALA A 19 16.98 -10.60 -0.21
N ALA A 20 16.72 -9.81 -1.23
CA ALA A 20 17.76 -9.26 -2.12
C ALA A 20 18.73 -8.33 -1.35
N VAL A 21 18.21 -7.46 -0.48
CA VAL A 21 19.04 -6.59 0.36
C VAL A 21 19.92 -7.41 1.29
N VAL A 22 19.35 -8.40 1.98
CA VAL A 22 20.11 -9.29 2.87
C VAL A 22 21.20 -10.04 2.11
N ALA A 23 20.90 -10.55 0.91
CA ALA A 23 21.86 -11.24 0.07
C ALA A 23 23.03 -10.32 -0.36
N VAL A 24 22.74 -9.07 -0.73
CA VAL A 24 23.78 -8.10 -1.13
C VAL A 24 24.66 -7.70 0.07
N VAL A 25 24.05 -7.45 1.23
CA VAL A 25 24.80 -7.14 2.46
C VAL A 25 25.70 -8.32 2.86
N TRP A 26 25.17 -9.54 2.83
CA TRP A 26 25.93 -10.75 3.13
C TRP A 26 27.09 -10.95 2.13
N TYR A 27 26.83 -10.76 0.83
CA TYR A 27 27.85 -10.88 -0.21
C TYR A 27 28.94 -9.81 -0.04
N SER A 28 28.59 -8.56 0.25
CA SER A 28 29.54 -7.47 0.50
C SER A 28 30.40 -7.76 1.75
N TRP A 29 29.79 -8.28 2.79
CA TRP A 29 30.53 -8.66 4.02
C TRP A 29 31.53 -9.79 3.73
N LYS A 30 31.10 -10.85 3.02
CA LYS A 30 31.95 -11.96 2.63
C LYS A 30 33.11 -11.51 1.75
N MET A 31 32.84 -10.65 0.77
CA MET A 31 33.85 -10.08 -0.12
C MET A 31 34.89 -9.24 0.65
N SER A 32 34.43 -8.44 1.62
CA SER A 32 35.33 -7.66 2.47
C SER A 32 36.24 -8.55 3.32
N GLU A 33 35.74 -9.67 3.84
CA GLU A 33 36.54 -10.63 4.59
C GLU A 33 37.59 -11.33 3.72
N GLU A 34 37.23 -11.67 2.49
CA GLU A 34 38.13 -12.30 1.53
C GLU A 34 39.28 -11.35 1.10
N ILE A 35 38.97 -10.08 0.86
CA ILE A 35 39.97 -9.05 0.56
C ILE A 35 40.92 -8.82 1.76
N LYS A 36 40.43 -8.86 3.00
CA LYS A 36 41.26 -8.76 4.18
C LYS A 36 42.25 -9.93 4.29
N ARG A 37 41.82 -11.14 4.03
CA ARG A 37 42.69 -12.34 4.02
C ARG A 37 43.76 -12.25 2.94
N GLU A 38 43.36 -11.76 1.74
CA GLU A 38 44.31 -11.57 0.64
C GLU A 38 45.34 -10.49 0.98
N SER A 39 44.91 -9.37 1.58
CA SER A 39 45.82 -8.31 2.05
C SER A 39 46.81 -8.81 3.11
N GLU A 40 46.36 -9.64 4.05
CA GLU A 40 47.24 -10.25 5.06
C GLU A 40 48.25 -11.19 4.41
N PHE A 41 47.83 -12.02 3.46
CA PHE A 41 48.72 -12.93 2.73
C PHE A 41 49.78 -12.15 1.94
N MET A 42 49.38 -11.09 1.24
CA MET A 42 50.31 -10.22 0.50
C MET A 42 51.31 -9.53 1.43
N ALA A 43 50.87 -9.03 2.60
CA ALA A 43 51.76 -8.44 3.59
C ALA A 43 52.82 -9.43 4.09
N LYS A 44 52.42 -10.65 4.44
CA LYS A 44 53.32 -11.71 4.86
C LYS A 44 54.35 -12.10 3.81
N THR A 45 53.86 -12.21 2.55
CA THR A 45 54.68 -12.56 1.40
C THR A 45 55.69 -11.47 1.12
N PHE A 46 55.26 -10.19 1.10
CA PHE A 46 56.17 -9.05 0.89
C PHE A 46 57.34 -9.03 1.86
N VAL A 47 57.07 -9.17 3.15
CA VAL A 47 58.16 -9.10 4.16
C VAL A 47 59.09 -10.29 4.04
N LYS A 48 58.60 -11.52 3.88
CA LYS A 48 59.45 -12.71 3.67
C LYS A 48 60.32 -12.59 2.45
N THR A 49 59.77 -12.07 1.37
CA THR A 49 60.50 -11.85 0.10
C THR A 49 61.56 -10.76 0.27
N THR A 50 61.25 -9.67 0.97
CA THR A 50 62.15 -8.58 1.21
C THR A 50 63.36 -9.06 2.08
N ASP A 51 63.12 -9.86 3.15
CA ASP A 51 64.18 -10.45 3.98
C ASP A 51 65.07 -11.40 3.17
N PHE A 52 64.50 -12.21 2.30
CA PHE A 52 65.23 -13.11 1.41
C PHE A 52 66.10 -12.34 0.43
N LEU A 53 65.61 -11.26 -0.16
CA LEU A 53 66.35 -10.38 -1.08
C LEU A 53 67.59 -9.78 -0.42
N PHE A 54 67.50 -9.38 0.82
CA PHE A 54 68.67 -8.84 1.57
C PHE A 54 69.73 -9.87 1.89
N LYS A 55 69.40 -11.18 1.81
CA LYS A 55 70.31 -12.28 2.11
C LYS A 55 70.88 -12.97 0.86
N THR A 56 70.37 -12.68 -0.31
CA THR A 56 70.73 -13.34 -1.57
C THR A 56 71.74 -12.51 -2.32
N GLU A 57 72.85 -13.14 -2.70
CA GLU A 57 73.89 -12.54 -3.55
C GLU A 57 73.68 -12.83 -5.06
N ASP A 58 72.71 -13.69 -5.43
CA ASP A 58 72.46 -14.08 -6.82
C ASP A 58 71.46 -13.08 -7.48
N PRO A 59 71.93 -12.36 -8.53
CA PRO A 59 71.11 -11.35 -9.18
C PRO A 59 69.87 -11.92 -9.87
N THR A 60 69.90 -13.16 -10.35
CA THR A 60 68.77 -13.81 -11.08
C THR A 60 67.64 -14.11 -10.11
N VAL A 61 68.00 -14.62 -8.92
CA VAL A 61 67.06 -14.90 -7.86
C VAL A 61 66.46 -13.60 -7.30
N ALA A 62 67.29 -12.57 -7.15
CA ALA A 62 66.84 -11.25 -6.71
C ALA A 62 65.80 -10.65 -7.70
N THR A 63 66.06 -10.76 -9.02
CA THR A 63 65.14 -10.28 -10.03
C THR A 63 63.78 -11.00 -9.99
N PHE A 64 63.79 -12.34 -9.86
CA PHE A 64 62.55 -13.12 -9.73
C PHE A 64 61.69 -12.71 -8.53
N TYR A 65 62.32 -12.52 -7.35
CA TYR A 65 61.60 -12.10 -6.17
C TYR A 65 61.11 -10.65 -6.24
N LEU A 66 61.84 -9.76 -6.94
CA LEU A 66 61.36 -8.40 -7.22
C LEU A 66 60.11 -8.42 -8.12
N GLU A 67 60.06 -9.29 -9.13
CA GLU A 67 58.89 -9.47 -9.99
C GLU A 67 57.69 -10.02 -9.17
N LEU A 68 57.95 -10.97 -8.25
CA LEU A 68 56.89 -11.51 -7.42
C LEU A 68 56.24 -10.45 -6.51
N THR A 69 57.05 -9.53 -5.97
CA THR A 69 56.57 -8.42 -5.14
C THR A 69 55.92 -7.31 -5.96
N ARG A 70 56.23 -7.16 -7.24
CA ARG A 70 55.56 -6.22 -8.12
C ARG A 70 54.09 -6.53 -8.36
N GLY A 71 53.65 -7.79 -8.14
CA GLY A 71 52.24 -8.19 -8.24
C GLY A 71 51.33 -7.57 -7.14
N ASN A 72 51.91 -6.95 -6.13
CA ASN A 72 51.11 -6.22 -5.12
C ASN A 72 50.96 -4.75 -5.52
N GLU A 73 49.97 -4.43 -6.31
CA GLU A 73 49.72 -3.05 -6.82
C GLU A 73 48.70 -2.30 -5.92
N PHE A 74 48.01 -2.96 -4.99
CA PHE A 74 46.80 -2.42 -4.36
C PHE A 74 46.87 -2.31 -2.84
N VAL A 75 47.69 -3.09 -2.16
CA VAL A 75 47.73 -3.13 -0.69
C VAL A 75 48.91 -2.29 -0.18
N PRO A 76 48.64 -1.19 0.56
CA PRO A 76 49.71 -0.45 1.23
C PRO A 76 50.26 -1.27 2.40
N ILE A 77 51.58 -1.49 2.39
CA ILE A 77 52.29 -2.29 3.42
C ILE A 77 53.41 -1.45 3.99
N MET A 78 53.57 -1.48 5.31
CA MET A 78 54.66 -0.77 6.00
C MET A 78 55.12 -1.50 7.27
N TYR A 79 56.41 -1.54 7.47
CA TYR A 79 57.00 -2.01 8.72
C TYR A 79 58.26 -1.20 9.11
N ARG A 80 58.56 -1.17 10.39
CA ARG A 80 59.75 -0.50 10.91
C ARG A 80 60.95 -1.47 10.92
N LYS A 81 61.99 -1.11 10.16
CA LYS A 81 63.22 -1.92 10.05
C LYS A 81 64.19 -1.70 11.21
N GLY A 82 64.20 -0.52 11.83
CA GLY A 82 65.15 -0.15 12.89
C GLY A 82 65.33 1.36 12.96
N GLN A 83 66.50 1.80 13.45
CA GLN A 83 66.88 3.20 13.49
C GLN A 83 68.11 3.46 12.66
N ASP A 84 68.20 4.64 12.03
CA ASP A 84 69.41 5.09 11.35
C ASP A 84 70.50 5.58 12.33
N LYS A 85 71.64 6.04 11.77
CA LYS A 85 72.77 6.54 12.57
C LYS A 85 72.44 7.78 13.39
N ASP A 86 71.36 8.50 13.02
CA ASP A 86 70.87 9.70 13.66
C ASP A 86 69.73 9.41 14.64
N GLY A 87 69.42 8.12 14.93
CA GLY A 87 68.37 7.68 15.84
C GLY A 87 66.94 7.82 15.29
N ARG A 88 66.77 8.02 13.98
CA ARG A 88 65.47 8.11 13.34
C ARG A 88 64.98 6.74 12.91
N ASP A 89 63.68 6.49 13.06
CA ASP A 89 63.07 5.24 12.62
C ASP A 89 63.16 5.09 11.09
N THR A 90 63.61 3.95 10.64
CA THR A 90 63.67 3.57 9.22
C THR A 90 62.51 2.66 8.89
N PHE A 91 61.82 2.97 7.83
CA PHE A 91 60.63 2.23 7.39
C PHE A 91 60.88 1.56 6.03
N VAL A 92 60.32 0.38 5.87
CA VAL A 92 60.18 -0.28 4.58
C VAL A 92 58.68 -0.26 4.23
N PHE A 93 58.38 0.16 3.05
CA PHE A 93 57.00 0.35 2.62
C PHE A 93 56.80 0.01 1.15
N ARG A 94 55.53 -0.29 0.78
CA ARG A 94 55.07 -0.57 -0.55
C ARG A 94 53.69 0.03 -0.75
N ASN A 95 53.44 0.57 -1.95
CA ASN A 95 52.16 1.19 -2.36
C ASN A 95 51.69 2.35 -1.42
N ILE A 96 52.66 3.17 -0.98
CA ILE A 96 52.38 4.35 -0.15
C ILE A 96 52.80 5.59 -0.92
N GLY A 97 51.80 6.35 -1.47
CA GLY A 97 52.02 7.57 -2.23
C GLY A 97 51.87 7.37 -3.74
N GLU A 98 51.79 8.50 -4.47
CA GLU A 98 51.48 8.50 -5.92
C GLU A 98 52.68 8.21 -6.84
N ASN A 99 53.96 8.27 -6.35
CA ASN A 99 55.14 8.01 -7.16
C ASN A 99 56.28 7.44 -6.34
N ASP A 100 57.10 6.58 -6.95
CA ASP A 100 58.32 5.94 -6.55
C ASP A 100 58.70 5.95 -5.05
N GLU A 101 58.83 4.76 -4.51
CA GLU A 101 59.03 4.42 -3.10
C GLU A 101 60.25 5.08 -2.44
N ASP A 102 61.26 5.43 -3.21
CA ASP A 102 62.52 6.00 -2.69
C ASP A 102 62.49 7.52 -2.46
N SER A 103 61.43 8.23 -2.86
CA SER A 103 61.40 9.71 -2.82
C SER A 103 60.57 10.31 -1.71
N LEU A 104 59.90 9.53 -0.84
CA LEU A 104 59.13 10.06 0.26
C LEU A 104 59.97 10.70 1.33
N SER A 105 59.77 12.00 1.60
CA SER A 105 60.47 12.64 2.72
C SER A 105 60.11 11.97 4.06
N TYR A 106 61.03 11.98 5.03
CA TYR A 106 60.83 11.35 6.35
C TYR A 106 59.50 11.74 7.02
N ASN A 107 59.11 12.99 6.94
CA ASN A 107 57.84 13.46 7.51
C ASN A 107 56.61 12.83 6.84
N LYS A 108 56.68 12.56 5.56
CA LYS A 108 55.59 11.86 4.80
C LYS A 108 55.54 10.38 5.17
N GLN A 109 56.72 9.74 5.34
CA GLN A 109 56.82 8.35 5.80
C GLN A 109 56.24 8.20 7.21
N LEU A 110 56.57 9.11 8.14
CA LEU A 110 56.05 9.11 9.49
C LEU A 110 54.53 9.35 9.54
N LYS A 111 54.03 10.22 8.71
CA LYS A 111 52.58 10.45 8.59
C LYS A 111 51.86 9.19 8.07
N ALA A 112 52.34 8.60 6.99
CA ALA A 112 51.79 7.36 6.45
C ALA A 112 51.86 6.21 7.48
N TRP A 113 52.96 6.10 8.24
CA TRP A 113 53.11 5.14 9.32
C TRP A 113 51.99 5.29 10.35
N ASN A 114 51.76 6.50 10.83
CA ASN A 114 50.72 6.76 11.82
C ASN A 114 49.33 6.49 11.31
N GLU A 115 49.05 6.81 10.06
CA GLU A 115 47.75 6.54 9.39
C GLU A 115 47.49 5.03 9.22
N ILE A 116 48.48 4.27 8.70
CA ILE A 116 48.33 2.82 8.53
C ILE A 116 48.26 2.11 9.89
N LYS A 117 49.04 2.54 10.88
CA LYS A 117 49.00 2.00 12.23
C LYS A 117 47.67 2.25 12.93
N ALA A 118 47.00 3.38 12.65
CA ALA A 118 45.71 3.74 13.24
C ALA A 118 44.51 3.07 12.56
N SER A 119 44.59 2.85 11.27
CA SER A 119 43.45 2.40 10.43
C SER A 119 43.64 1.02 9.80
N GLY A 120 44.88 0.51 9.78
CA GLY A 120 45.23 -0.77 9.17
C GLY A 120 45.23 -1.95 10.14
N ASP A 121 45.15 -3.12 9.57
CA ASP A 121 45.34 -4.37 10.26
C ASP A 121 46.86 -4.64 10.39
N SER A 122 47.27 -5.54 11.30
CA SER A 122 48.67 -5.92 11.46
C SER A 122 48.86 -7.43 11.51
N THR A 123 49.99 -7.88 11.03
CA THR A 123 50.44 -9.30 11.17
C THR A 123 51.83 -9.36 11.72
N THR A 124 52.14 -10.37 12.53
CA THR A 124 53.47 -10.57 13.10
C THR A 124 54.16 -11.72 12.37
N ILE A 125 55.43 -11.46 11.96
CA ILE A 125 56.25 -12.44 11.25
C ILE A 125 57.53 -12.59 12.09
N GLU A 126 58.05 -13.80 12.23
CA GLU A 126 59.30 -14.09 12.89
C GLU A 126 60.40 -14.23 11.82
N ILE A 127 61.46 -13.38 11.94
CA ILE A 127 62.62 -13.36 11.06
C ILE A 127 63.86 -13.41 11.92
N ASN A 128 64.73 -14.42 11.70
CA ASN A 128 65.96 -14.64 12.47
C ASN A 128 65.78 -14.65 14.00
N GLY A 129 64.64 -15.09 14.50
CA GLY A 129 64.33 -15.09 15.94
C GLY A 129 63.78 -13.77 16.48
N GLU A 130 63.64 -12.72 15.65
CA GLU A 130 63.01 -11.46 16.00
C GLU A 130 61.59 -11.39 15.49
N ARG A 131 60.68 -10.84 16.30
CA ARG A 131 59.28 -10.62 15.91
C ARG A 131 59.13 -9.26 15.24
N LEU A 132 58.78 -9.27 13.97
CA LEU A 132 58.51 -8.08 13.20
C LEU A 132 56.98 -7.91 13.01
N THR A 133 56.47 -6.77 13.44
CA THR A 133 55.04 -6.42 13.17
C THR A 133 54.94 -5.62 11.89
N VAL A 134 54.17 -6.15 10.97
CA VAL A 134 53.88 -5.53 9.68
C VAL A 134 52.46 -4.99 9.69
N TYR A 135 52.33 -3.72 9.39
CA TYR A 135 51.04 -3.06 9.23
C TYR A 135 50.69 -3.01 7.72
N TYR A 136 49.46 -3.29 7.43
CA TYR A 136 48.92 -3.18 6.07
C TYR A 136 47.57 -2.45 6.08
N GLY A 137 47.41 -1.54 5.13
CA GLY A 137 46.17 -0.76 5.03
C GLY A 137 45.11 -1.48 4.23
N ASN A 138 43.91 -0.97 4.31
CA ASN A 138 42.84 -1.40 3.44
C ASN A 138 43.14 -0.97 2.00
N SER A 139 43.02 -1.87 1.04
CA SER A 139 43.04 -1.51 -0.38
C SER A 139 41.97 -0.43 -0.68
N ALA A 140 42.29 0.50 -1.58
CA ALA A 140 41.32 1.47 -2.08
C ALA A 140 40.00 0.77 -2.50
N MET A 141 40.10 -0.47 -2.96
CA MET A 141 38.97 -1.30 -3.36
C MET A 141 38.02 -1.64 -2.20
N THR A 142 38.53 -1.79 -0.95
CA THR A 142 37.67 -2.02 0.24
C THR A 142 36.84 -0.81 0.60
N SER A 143 37.35 0.41 0.39
CA SER A 143 36.62 1.65 0.62
C SER A 143 35.45 1.80 -0.36
N TYR A 144 35.66 1.41 -1.63
CA TYR A 144 34.58 1.41 -2.64
C TYR A 144 33.51 0.35 -2.36
N LEU A 145 33.86 -0.80 -1.83
CA LEU A 145 32.87 -1.84 -1.49
C LEU A 145 31.90 -1.39 -0.39
N GLY A 146 32.37 -0.60 0.58
CA GLY A 146 31.49 -0.01 1.59
C GLY A 146 30.41 0.90 1.00
N VAL A 147 30.75 1.70 0.00
CA VAL A 147 29.81 2.59 -0.69
C VAL A 147 28.89 1.81 -1.62
N ILE A 148 29.43 0.85 -2.39
CA ILE A 148 28.66 0.01 -3.32
C ILE A 148 27.61 -0.82 -2.58
N SER A 149 27.89 -1.28 -1.36
CA SER A 149 26.94 -2.06 -0.56
C SER A 149 25.71 -1.25 -0.11
N LEU A 150 25.80 0.08 -0.04
CA LEU A 150 24.67 0.97 0.30
C LEU A 150 23.74 1.26 -0.89
N ALA A 151 24.23 1.15 -2.12
CA ALA A 151 23.46 1.48 -3.32
C ALA A 151 22.18 0.62 -3.48
N PRO A 152 22.19 -0.71 -3.33
CA PRO A 152 20.97 -1.51 -3.40
C PRO A 152 19.98 -1.19 -2.28
N PHE A 153 20.46 -0.86 -1.08
CA PHE A 153 19.59 -0.43 0.01
C PHE A 153 18.88 0.88 -0.32
N ALA A 154 19.62 1.87 -0.83
CA ALA A 154 19.04 3.12 -1.29
C ALA A 154 18.03 2.91 -2.44
N ALA A 155 18.32 2.00 -3.37
CA ALA A 155 17.40 1.66 -4.45
C ALA A 155 16.09 1.05 -3.92
N VAL A 156 16.15 0.12 -2.96
CA VAL A 156 14.94 -0.49 -2.36
C VAL A 156 14.11 0.56 -1.64
N VAL A 157 14.72 1.46 -0.86
CA VAL A 157 14.03 2.56 -0.18
C VAL A 157 13.37 3.48 -1.20
N PHE A 158 14.05 3.81 -2.29
CA PHE A 158 13.53 4.63 -3.38
C PHE A 158 12.31 3.97 -4.06
N PHE A 159 12.37 2.68 -4.39
CA PHE A 159 11.24 1.96 -4.96
C PHE A 159 10.06 1.84 -3.99
N MET A 160 10.31 1.65 -2.69
CA MET A 160 9.25 1.66 -1.67
C MET A 160 8.55 3.03 -1.59
N MET A 161 9.31 4.13 -1.66
CA MET A 161 8.73 5.48 -1.69
C MET A 161 7.87 5.71 -2.94
N ILE A 162 8.32 5.25 -4.11
CA ILE A 162 7.53 5.34 -5.34
C ILE A 162 6.25 4.51 -5.22
N ALA A 163 6.34 3.27 -4.75
CA ALA A 163 5.18 2.40 -4.56
C ALA A 163 4.16 3.02 -3.58
N TYR A 164 4.63 3.56 -2.45
CA TYR A 164 3.80 4.28 -1.48
C TYR A 164 3.15 5.53 -2.11
N TYR A 165 3.90 6.31 -2.88
CA TYR A 165 3.38 7.50 -3.56
C TYR A 165 2.29 7.16 -4.59
N VAL A 166 2.52 6.14 -5.42
CA VAL A 166 1.53 5.66 -6.41
C VAL A 166 0.27 5.15 -5.72
N PHE A 167 0.45 4.35 -4.66
CA PHE A 167 -0.67 3.82 -3.87
C PHE A 167 -1.49 4.94 -3.20
N SER A 168 -0.81 5.89 -2.55
CA SER A 168 -1.45 7.04 -1.92
C SER A 168 -2.22 7.91 -2.93
N ARG A 169 -1.64 8.14 -4.11
CA ARG A 169 -2.33 8.87 -5.20
C ARG A 169 -3.57 8.13 -5.69
N LYS A 170 -3.49 6.81 -5.86
CA LYS A 170 -4.64 6.01 -6.27
C LYS A 170 -5.78 6.13 -5.25
N GLN A 171 -5.46 5.97 -3.97
CA GLN A 171 -6.44 6.08 -2.88
C GLN A 171 -7.06 7.48 -2.77
N ARG A 172 -6.28 8.54 -3.00
CA ARG A 172 -6.81 9.92 -3.04
C ARG A 172 -7.76 10.11 -4.23
N ARG A 173 -7.39 9.65 -5.43
CA ARG A 173 -8.25 9.74 -6.62
C ARG A 173 -9.58 9.00 -6.45
N GLU A 174 -9.55 7.82 -5.84
CA GLU A 174 -10.78 7.06 -5.55
C GLU A 174 -11.70 7.83 -4.58
N ARG A 175 -11.14 8.46 -3.55
CA ARG A 175 -11.90 9.34 -2.64
C ARG A 175 -12.46 10.57 -3.35
N ASP A 176 -11.66 11.26 -4.14
CA ASP A 176 -12.07 12.48 -4.85
C ASP A 176 -13.18 12.18 -5.87
N ASN A 177 -13.06 11.07 -6.58
CA ASN A 177 -14.11 10.62 -7.52
C ASN A 177 -15.42 10.30 -6.79
N ALA A 178 -15.34 9.63 -5.62
CA ALA A 178 -16.52 9.34 -4.82
C ALA A 178 -17.22 10.63 -4.34
N TRP A 179 -16.44 11.65 -3.91
CA TRP A 179 -16.98 12.96 -3.54
C TRP A 179 -17.61 13.71 -4.72
N LYS A 180 -16.97 13.72 -5.88
CA LYS A 180 -17.53 14.33 -7.09
C LYS A 180 -18.86 13.70 -7.46
N CYS A 181 -18.92 12.39 -7.46
CA CYS A 181 -20.13 11.66 -7.78
C CYS A 181 -21.25 11.93 -6.78
N LEU A 182 -20.95 11.94 -5.48
CA LEU A 182 -21.91 12.28 -4.44
C LEU A 182 -22.47 13.70 -4.64
N ALA A 183 -21.60 14.68 -4.88
CA ALA A 183 -22.01 16.05 -5.13
C ALA A 183 -22.92 16.16 -6.37
N MET A 184 -22.62 15.43 -7.44
CA MET A 184 -23.45 15.39 -8.66
C MET A 184 -24.83 14.77 -8.41
N GLU A 185 -24.90 13.65 -7.68
CA GLU A 185 -26.18 13.02 -7.31
C GLU A 185 -27.02 13.94 -6.44
N THR A 186 -26.40 14.53 -5.41
CA THR A 186 -27.06 15.50 -4.51
C THR A 186 -27.59 16.70 -5.31
N ALA A 187 -26.77 17.28 -6.17
CA ALA A 187 -27.18 18.40 -7.02
C ALA A 187 -28.36 18.03 -7.96
N HIS A 188 -28.34 16.80 -8.51
CA HIS A 188 -29.43 16.33 -9.36
C HIS A 188 -30.75 16.11 -8.58
N GLN A 189 -30.66 15.51 -7.39
CA GLN A 189 -31.83 15.29 -6.54
C GLN A 189 -32.44 16.60 -6.02
N LEU A 190 -31.60 17.55 -5.60
CA LEU A 190 -32.01 18.90 -5.22
C LEU A 190 -32.59 19.64 -6.43
N GLY A 191 -31.94 19.58 -7.59
CA GLY A 191 -32.41 20.21 -8.81
C GLY A 191 -33.78 19.73 -9.23
N THR A 192 -34.10 18.45 -9.10
CA THR A 192 -35.42 17.89 -9.38
C THR A 192 -36.48 18.46 -8.44
N ALA A 193 -36.26 18.51 -7.15
CA ALA A 193 -37.17 19.07 -6.15
C ALA A 193 -37.37 20.58 -6.38
N ILE A 194 -36.30 21.33 -6.65
CA ILE A 194 -36.37 22.77 -6.96
C ILE A 194 -37.19 23.01 -8.25
N THR A 195 -37.02 22.15 -9.26
CA THR A 195 -37.81 22.27 -10.51
C THR A 195 -39.29 22.00 -10.24
N GLY A 196 -39.61 21.01 -9.39
CA GLY A 196 -41.01 20.77 -8.94
C GLY A 196 -41.60 22.00 -8.24
N LEU A 197 -40.87 22.56 -7.26
CA LEU A 197 -41.30 23.77 -6.54
C LEU A 197 -41.50 24.96 -7.47
N LYS A 198 -40.65 25.17 -8.48
CA LYS A 198 -40.81 26.20 -9.50
C LYS A 198 -42.08 25.97 -10.32
N GLY A 199 -42.34 24.72 -10.73
CA GLY A 199 -43.56 24.36 -11.47
C GLY A 199 -44.81 24.67 -10.66
N TRP A 200 -44.83 24.35 -9.36
CA TRP A 200 -45.97 24.69 -8.48
C TRP A 200 -46.15 26.19 -8.31
N ARG A 201 -45.09 26.95 -8.21
CA ARG A 201 -45.14 28.43 -8.20
C ARG A 201 -45.78 28.97 -9.49
N ASP A 202 -45.38 28.45 -10.64
CA ASP A 202 -45.84 28.92 -11.92
C ASP A 202 -47.36 28.58 -12.14
N LEU A 203 -47.76 27.36 -11.73
CA LEU A 203 -49.17 26.98 -11.72
C LEU A 203 -50.03 27.86 -10.80
N LEU A 204 -49.56 28.20 -9.63
CA LEU A 204 -50.25 29.12 -8.74
C LEU A 204 -50.33 30.52 -9.32
N ALA A 205 -49.31 31.00 -10.02
CA ALA A 205 -49.32 32.30 -10.69
C ALA A 205 -50.31 32.35 -11.89
N GLU A 206 -50.56 31.20 -12.52
CA GLU A 206 -51.54 31.05 -13.60
C GLU A 206 -52.99 30.84 -13.09
N GLY A 207 -53.22 30.86 -11.78
CA GLY A 207 -54.57 30.78 -11.19
C GLY A 207 -55.04 29.37 -10.89
N PHE A 208 -54.13 28.42 -10.61
CA PHE A 208 -54.50 27.08 -10.16
C PHE A 208 -55.13 27.11 -8.76
N ASP A 209 -56.39 26.77 -8.67
CA ASP A 209 -57.23 26.99 -7.47
C ASP A 209 -57.32 25.82 -6.48
N ASP A 210 -56.44 24.83 -6.51
CA ASP A 210 -56.46 23.76 -5.51
C ASP A 210 -55.28 23.86 -4.53
N PRO A 211 -55.42 24.67 -3.46
CA PRO A 211 -54.34 24.87 -2.45
C PRO A 211 -53.94 23.59 -1.74
N LYS A 212 -54.85 22.60 -1.59
CA LYS A 212 -54.57 21.35 -0.88
C LYS A 212 -53.62 20.45 -1.70
N THR A 213 -53.87 20.34 -2.99
CA THR A 213 -52.98 19.58 -3.91
C THR A 213 -51.62 20.24 -4.03
N VAL A 214 -51.55 21.57 -4.12
CA VAL A 214 -50.30 22.30 -4.15
C VAL A 214 -49.52 22.12 -2.84
N ALA A 215 -50.17 22.31 -1.70
CA ALA A 215 -49.54 22.17 -0.39
C ALA A 215 -48.99 20.74 -0.18
N ALA A 216 -49.75 19.70 -0.57
CA ALA A 216 -49.31 18.32 -0.47
C ALA A 216 -48.11 18.02 -1.38
N SER A 217 -48.05 18.61 -2.57
CA SER A 217 -46.98 18.41 -3.54
C SER A 217 -45.72 19.18 -3.16
N VAL A 218 -45.84 20.43 -2.74
CA VAL A 218 -44.77 21.24 -2.19
C VAL A 218 -44.16 20.55 -0.95
N GLY A 219 -45.04 20.03 -0.05
CA GLY A 219 -44.59 19.27 1.13
C GLY A 219 -43.71 18.07 0.74
N LYS A 220 -44.07 17.29 -0.29
CA LYS A 220 -43.25 16.17 -0.78
C LYS A 220 -41.90 16.62 -1.33
N ASP A 221 -41.82 17.76 -2.02
CA ASP A 221 -40.57 18.28 -2.56
C ASP A 221 -39.67 18.82 -1.44
N ILE A 222 -40.25 19.44 -0.39
CA ILE A 222 -39.54 19.86 0.83
C ILE A 222 -38.98 18.64 1.55
N GLU A 223 -39.79 17.62 1.87
CA GLU A 223 -39.33 16.37 2.50
C GLU A 223 -38.18 15.73 1.71
N ARG A 224 -38.23 15.82 0.39
CA ARG A 224 -37.13 15.31 -0.46
C ARG A 224 -35.86 16.11 -0.29
N ILE A 225 -35.92 17.44 -0.21
CA ILE A 225 -34.79 18.32 0.03
C ILE A 225 -34.18 18.04 1.41
N GLU A 226 -35.00 17.92 2.45
CA GLU A 226 -34.59 17.60 3.81
C GLU A 226 -33.89 16.25 3.89
N SER A 227 -34.45 15.21 3.26
CA SER A 227 -33.86 13.87 3.18
C SER A 227 -32.49 13.88 2.50
N VAL A 228 -32.32 14.64 1.40
CA VAL A 228 -31.03 14.76 0.71
C VAL A 228 -30.01 15.50 1.57
N SER A 229 -30.43 16.58 2.24
CA SER A 229 -29.59 17.38 3.13
C SER A 229 -29.11 16.56 4.33
N ASP A 230 -30.01 15.79 4.94
CA ASP A 230 -29.68 14.94 6.09
C ASP A 230 -28.67 13.83 5.71
N ARG A 231 -28.91 13.13 4.60
CA ARG A 231 -28.00 12.11 4.07
C ARG A 231 -26.61 12.68 3.76
N PHE A 232 -26.53 13.90 3.23
CA PHE A 232 -25.26 14.57 2.96
C PHE A 232 -24.53 14.95 4.25
N SER A 233 -25.27 15.42 5.27
CA SER A 233 -24.73 15.73 6.61
C SER A 233 -24.11 14.49 7.29
N HIS A 234 -24.78 13.34 7.21
CA HIS A 234 -24.27 12.08 7.77
C HIS A 234 -23.01 11.56 7.06
N LEU A 235 -22.84 11.82 5.77
CA LEU A 235 -21.61 11.47 5.04
C LEU A 235 -20.44 12.42 5.32
N GLY A 236 -20.71 13.68 5.65
CA GLY A 236 -19.73 14.71 5.95
C GLY A 236 -19.23 14.69 7.39
N ASN A 237 -20.13 14.42 8.34
CA ASN A 237 -19.84 14.29 9.76
C ASN A 237 -19.88 12.83 10.15
N THR A 238 -18.75 12.25 10.55
CA THR A 238 -18.71 10.91 11.12
C THR A 238 -19.38 10.90 12.49
N LYS A 239 -20.72 10.79 12.51
CA LYS A 239 -21.41 10.47 13.77
C LYS A 239 -20.95 9.08 14.24
N PRO A 240 -20.77 8.88 15.55
CA PRO A 240 -20.51 7.53 16.06
C PRO A 240 -21.67 6.61 15.66
N LEU A 241 -21.33 5.36 15.31
CA LEU A 241 -22.34 4.34 15.10
C LEU A 241 -23.05 4.06 16.42
N GLU A 242 -24.35 3.82 16.38
CA GLU A 242 -25.19 3.53 17.56
C GLU A 242 -25.71 2.09 17.52
N ASP A 243 -25.82 1.46 18.69
CA ASP A 243 -26.45 0.15 18.82
C ASP A 243 -27.96 0.29 18.63
N GLY A 244 -28.52 -0.41 17.67
CA GLY A 244 -29.94 -0.33 17.38
C GLY A 244 -30.52 -1.57 16.69
N PRO A 245 -31.86 -1.78 16.78
CA PRO A 245 -32.54 -2.90 16.16
C PRO A 245 -32.61 -2.68 14.63
N ILE A 246 -31.84 -3.45 13.89
CA ILE A 246 -31.70 -3.33 12.43
C ILE A 246 -33.03 -3.54 11.67
N VAL A 247 -33.94 -4.33 12.23
CA VAL A 247 -35.26 -4.60 11.64
C VAL A 247 -36.08 -3.33 11.42
N LYS A 248 -36.00 -2.38 12.38
CA LYS A 248 -36.70 -1.10 12.28
C LYS A 248 -36.29 -0.31 11.05
N ASP A 249 -34.99 -0.29 10.78
CA ASP A 249 -34.43 0.48 9.67
C ASP A 249 -34.72 -0.18 8.32
N LEU A 250 -34.71 -1.51 8.27
CA LEU A 250 -35.13 -2.25 7.08
C LEU A 250 -36.60 -2.05 6.77
N ARG A 251 -37.50 -2.05 7.78
CA ARG A 251 -38.92 -1.76 7.60
C ARG A 251 -39.13 -0.36 7.03
N ALA A 252 -38.45 0.65 7.61
CA ALA A 252 -38.55 2.03 7.15
C ALA A 252 -38.10 2.18 5.68
N ALA A 253 -36.98 1.55 5.31
CA ALA A 253 -36.48 1.56 3.94
C ALA A 253 -37.43 0.86 2.96
N ILE A 254 -38.03 -0.27 3.34
CA ILE A 254 -38.95 -1.04 2.56
C ILE A 254 -40.26 -0.25 2.33
N GLU A 255 -40.84 0.32 3.39
CA GLU A 255 -42.04 1.16 3.29
C GLU A 255 -41.84 2.38 2.38
N TYR A 256 -40.63 2.97 2.45
CA TYR A 256 -40.26 4.08 1.59
C TYR A 256 -40.24 3.68 0.11
N ILE A 257 -39.67 2.52 -0.18
CA ILE A 257 -39.56 1.98 -1.56
C ILE A 257 -40.90 1.51 -2.07
N ASP A 258 -41.71 0.79 -1.27
CA ASP A 258 -42.99 0.27 -1.64
C ASP A 258 -43.94 1.40 -2.12
N ARG A 259 -43.95 2.54 -1.41
CA ARG A 259 -44.73 3.74 -1.79
C ARG A 259 -44.30 4.40 -3.09
N ARG A 260 -43.09 4.14 -3.59
CA ARG A 260 -42.50 4.78 -4.78
C ARG A 260 -42.31 3.85 -5.95
N THR A 261 -42.52 2.56 -5.74
CA THR A 261 -42.36 1.54 -6.77
C THR A 261 -43.70 1.35 -7.53
N ALA A 262 -43.61 0.95 -8.76
CA ALA A 262 -44.80 0.70 -9.60
C ALA A 262 -45.62 -0.43 -8.96
N ARG A 263 -46.98 -0.35 -9.10
CA ARG A 263 -47.93 -1.31 -8.47
C ARG A 263 -47.71 -2.78 -8.88
N ASN A 264 -46.97 -3.04 -9.93
CA ASN A 264 -46.62 -4.39 -10.40
C ASN A 264 -45.30 -4.94 -9.78
N VAL A 265 -44.67 -4.21 -8.88
CA VAL A 265 -43.49 -4.68 -8.14
C VAL A 265 -43.86 -4.79 -6.66
N LYS A 266 -43.78 -6.00 -6.12
CA LYS A 266 -44.05 -6.28 -4.71
C LYS A 266 -42.73 -6.21 -3.90
N VAL A 267 -42.75 -5.53 -2.76
CA VAL A 267 -41.59 -5.45 -1.85
C VAL A 267 -41.93 -6.18 -0.55
N VAL A 268 -41.14 -7.15 -0.15
CA VAL A 268 -41.40 -8.01 1.00
C VAL A 268 -40.20 -8.06 1.92
N LEU A 269 -40.44 -7.89 3.22
CA LEU A 269 -39.45 -8.22 4.28
C LEU A 269 -39.75 -9.62 4.78
N ASP A 270 -38.75 -10.51 4.67
CA ASP A 270 -38.79 -11.87 5.20
C ASP A 270 -37.74 -11.99 6.32
N THR A 271 -38.24 -12.20 7.53
CA THR A 271 -37.41 -12.43 8.69
C THR A 271 -37.44 -13.93 8.97
N LYS A 272 -36.31 -14.63 8.67
CA LYS A 272 -36.26 -16.10 8.72
C LYS A 272 -36.40 -16.71 10.11
N ASP A 273 -36.11 -15.92 11.14
CA ASP A 273 -36.11 -16.40 12.54
C ASP A 273 -37.41 -16.02 13.29
N GLY A 274 -38.45 -15.54 12.57
CA GLY A 274 -39.75 -15.17 13.15
C GLY A 274 -39.70 -13.90 14.03
N ASP A 275 -40.52 -13.80 15.05
CA ASP A 275 -40.59 -12.62 15.94
C ASP A 275 -39.28 -12.32 16.69
N HIS A 276 -38.30 -13.25 16.70
CA HIS A 276 -37.00 -13.07 17.35
C HIS A 276 -36.04 -12.15 16.58
N ASP A 277 -36.34 -11.77 15.35
CA ASP A 277 -35.50 -10.84 14.57
C ASP A 277 -35.50 -9.39 15.12
N ALA A 278 -36.46 -9.05 16.00
CA ALA A 278 -36.45 -7.79 16.69
C ALA A 278 -35.20 -7.61 17.59
N ASP A 279 -34.51 -8.72 17.91
CA ASP A 279 -33.37 -8.75 18.82
C ASP A 279 -32.02 -8.62 18.12
N ILE A 280 -31.96 -8.48 16.77
CA ILE A 280 -30.71 -8.25 16.06
C ILE A 280 -30.29 -6.81 16.24
N ILE A 281 -29.50 -6.56 17.28
CA ILE A 281 -28.93 -5.25 17.60
C ILE A 281 -27.55 -5.17 16.98
N ILE A 282 -27.33 -4.18 16.11
CA ILE A 282 -26.08 -3.95 15.40
C ILE A 282 -25.64 -2.50 15.59
N LEU A 283 -24.35 -2.32 15.73
CA LEU A 283 -23.73 -1.00 15.73
C LEU A 283 -23.75 -0.42 14.31
N HIS A 284 -24.65 0.56 14.05
CA HIS A 284 -24.83 1.13 12.71
C HIS A 284 -25.33 2.59 12.74
N ASP A 285 -25.27 3.25 11.60
CA ASP A 285 -25.96 4.52 11.34
C ASP A 285 -27.26 4.20 10.58
N SER A 286 -28.39 4.46 11.22
CA SER A 286 -29.74 4.19 10.72
C SER A 286 -29.98 4.86 9.36
N THR A 287 -29.66 6.15 9.22
CA THR A 287 -29.86 6.94 7.99
C THR A 287 -29.04 6.39 6.83
N LEU A 288 -27.77 6.09 7.06
CA LEU A 288 -26.89 5.56 6.03
C LEU A 288 -27.25 4.13 5.64
N LEU A 289 -27.64 3.28 6.60
CA LEU A 289 -28.05 1.91 6.31
C LEU A 289 -29.36 1.89 5.49
N GLN A 290 -30.36 2.66 5.89
CA GLN A 290 -31.60 2.81 5.12
C GLN A 290 -31.29 3.26 3.68
N TRP A 291 -30.42 4.26 3.53
CA TRP A 291 -30.03 4.73 2.19
C TRP A 291 -29.34 3.66 1.35
N ALA A 292 -28.48 2.83 1.95
CA ALA A 292 -27.85 1.71 1.23
C ALA A 292 -28.88 0.70 0.74
N VAL A 293 -29.83 0.31 1.59
CA VAL A 293 -30.92 -0.62 1.25
C VAL A 293 -31.82 -0.03 0.16
N GLU A 294 -32.23 1.23 0.30
CA GLU A 294 -33.01 1.95 -0.72
C GLU A 294 -32.34 1.95 -2.09
N ASN A 295 -31.03 2.21 -2.15
CA ASN A 295 -30.30 2.21 -3.42
C ASN A 295 -30.28 0.83 -4.10
N ILE A 296 -30.13 -0.24 -3.34
CA ILE A 296 -30.19 -1.60 -3.88
C ILE A 296 -31.62 -1.91 -4.37
N CYS A 297 -32.63 -1.61 -3.56
CA CYS A 297 -34.04 -1.84 -3.92
C CYS A 297 -34.48 -1.01 -5.16
N LYS A 298 -34.01 0.25 -5.25
CA LYS A 298 -34.25 1.09 -6.44
C LYS A 298 -33.61 0.48 -7.71
N ASN A 299 -32.39 -0.09 -7.57
CA ASN A 299 -31.76 -0.78 -8.69
C ASN A 299 -32.52 -2.06 -9.09
N ALA A 300 -33.03 -2.81 -8.10
CA ALA A 300 -33.90 -3.96 -8.31
C ALA A 300 -35.17 -3.59 -9.03
N ALA A 301 -35.88 -2.54 -8.60
CA ALA A 301 -37.11 -2.04 -9.26
C ALA A 301 -36.82 -1.60 -10.72
N ASP A 302 -35.71 -0.93 -10.96
CA ASP A 302 -35.28 -0.55 -12.31
C ASP A 302 -34.98 -1.78 -13.20
N ALA A 303 -34.41 -2.83 -12.64
CA ALA A 303 -34.13 -4.08 -13.37
C ALA A 303 -35.42 -4.83 -13.75
N MET A 304 -36.55 -4.55 -13.09
CA MET A 304 -37.86 -5.16 -13.34
C MET A 304 -38.78 -4.33 -14.28
N LYS A 305 -38.36 -3.13 -14.66
CA LYS A 305 -39.13 -2.34 -15.66
C LYS A 305 -39.28 -3.05 -17.00
N GLU A 306 -38.29 -3.82 -17.40
CA GLU A 306 -38.28 -4.58 -18.66
C GLU A 306 -38.95 -5.95 -18.53
N THR A 307 -39.22 -6.44 -17.32
CA THR A 307 -39.82 -7.75 -17.03
C THR A 307 -41.31 -7.66 -16.66
N ASN A 308 -41.92 -6.48 -16.85
CA ASN A 308 -43.33 -6.21 -16.55
C ASN A 308 -43.73 -6.40 -15.08
N GLY A 309 -42.80 -6.20 -14.14
CA GLY A 309 -42.98 -6.33 -12.71
C GLY A 309 -42.23 -7.49 -12.11
N GLY A 310 -42.45 -7.73 -10.82
CA GLY A 310 -41.81 -8.78 -10.09
C GLY A 310 -41.81 -8.59 -8.57
N GLU A 311 -40.88 -9.23 -7.89
CA GLU A 311 -40.75 -9.18 -6.42
C GLU A 311 -39.32 -8.75 -5.99
N ILE A 312 -39.28 -7.84 -5.02
CA ILE A 312 -38.08 -7.53 -4.25
C ILE A 312 -38.25 -8.16 -2.89
N LYS A 313 -37.39 -9.12 -2.54
CA LYS A 313 -37.40 -9.80 -1.27
C LYS A 313 -36.17 -9.41 -0.47
N VAL A 314 -36.39 -8.75 0.68
CA VAL A 314 -35.35 -8.43 1.67
C VAL A 314 -35.42 -9.48 2.77
N THR A 315 -34.35 -10.26 2.94
CA THR A 315 -34.29 -11.31 3.97
C THR A 315 -33.24 -10.93 5.01
N LEU A 316 -33.65 -10.87 6.27
CA LEU A 316 -32.74 -10.66 7.38
C LEU A 316 -32.48 -11.98 8.12
N ARG A 317 -31.28 -12.18 8.60
CA ARG A 317 -30.90 -13.31 9.45
C ARG A 317 -29.68 -12.99 10.31
N HIS A 318 -29.50 -13.73 11.39
CA HIS A 318 -28.31 -13.67 12.19
C HIS A 318 -27.05 -14.03 11.36
N GLY A 319 -26.02 -13.21 11.48
CA GLY A 319 -24.71 -13.44 10.92
C GLY A 319 -23.77 -14.16 11.90
N LYS A 320 -22.54 -14.38 11.49
CA LYS A 320 -21.50 -14.93 12.37
C LYS A 320 -21.17 -13.94 13.50
N ASN A 321 -20.88 -14.48 14.69
CA ASN A 321 -20.47 -13.70 15.88
C ASN A 321 -21.46 -12.58 16.27
N GLY A 322 -22.77 -12.86 16.18
CA GLY A 322 -23.80 -11.89 16.53
C GLY A 322 -23.99 -10.75 15.52
N GLY A 323 -23.41 -10.85 14.33
CA GLY A 323 -23.62 -9.90 13.23
C GLY A 323 -24.97 -10.08 12.54
N ALA A 324 -25.24 -9.26 11.52
CA ALA A 324 -26.43 -9.37 10.66
C ALA A 324 -26.06 -9.68 9.21
N VAL A 325 -26.89 -10.46 8.54
CA VAL A 325 -26.82 -10.70 7.09
C VAL A 325 -28.16 -10.30 6.48
N ILE A 326 -28.07 -9.38 5.50
CA ILE A 326 -29.23 -8.89 4.74
C ILE A 326 -29.06 -9.33 3.30
N ASP A 327 -29.99 -10.13 2.79
CA ASP A 327 -30.07 -10.53 1.41
C ASP A 327 -31.19 -9.76 0.71
N ILE A 328 -30.88 -9.05 -0.37
CA ILE A 328 -31.85 -8.29 -1.17
C ILE A 328 -31.89 -8.95 -2.55
N SER A 329 -32.98 -9.64 -2.84
CA SER A 329 -33.18 -10.42 -4.06
C SER A 329 -34.25 -9.77 -4.94
N ASP A 330 -34.01 -9.68 -6.23
CA ASP A 330 -34.99 -9.25 -7.25
C ASP A 330 -35.23 -10.36 -8.30
N THR A 331 -36.36 -10.30 -8.96
CA THR A 331 -36.72 -11.16 -10.08
C THR A 331 -36.54 -10.47 -11.43
N GLY A 332 -35.64 -9.47 -11.50
CA GLY A 332 -35.44 -8.66 -12.69
C GLY A 332 -34.56 -9.34 -13.76
N LYS A 333 -34.07 -8.55 -14.70
CA LYS A 333 -33.29 -9.03 -15.86
C LYS A 333 -31.94 -9.69 -15.51
N GLY A 334 -31.48 -9.58 -14.28
CA GLY A 334 -30.16 -10.09 -13.88
C GLY A 334 -29.01 -9.36 -14.58
N MET A 335 -27.80 -9.90 -14.46
CA MET A 335 -26.60 -9.30 -15.05
C MET A 335 -25.54 -10.32 -15.47
N SER A 336 -24.74 -9.96 -16.49
CA SER A 336 -23.62 -10.77 -16.98
C SER A 336 -22.47 -10.82 -15.98
N ALA A 337 -21.57 -11.81 -16.13
CA ALA A 337 -20.35 -11.91 -15.32
C ALA A 337 -19.42 -10.69 -15.49
N SER A 338 -19.41 -10.04 -16.65
CA SER A 338 -18.65 -8.82 -16.89
C SER A 338 -19.24 -7.63 -16.12
N THR A 339 -20.54 -7.43 -16.19
CA THR A 339 -21.29 -6.40 -15.44
C THR A 339 -21.07 -6.58 -13.95
N ARG A 340 -21.22 -7.81 -13.42
CA ARG A 340 -21.05 -8.12 -11.99
C ARG A 340 -19.69 -7.72 -11.43
N ARG A 341 -18.63 -7.68 -12.25
CA ARG A 341 -17.27 -7.28 -11.80
C ARG A 341 -17.16 -5.78 -11.56
N HIS A 342 -17.96 -4.98 -12.25
CA HIS A 342 -17.80 -3.52 -12.32
C HIS A 342 -18.97 -2.75 -11.68
N ILE A 343 -20.04 -3.41 -11.23
CA ILE A 343 -21.25 -2.73 -10.73
C ILE A 343 -21.02 -1.82 -9.52
N PHE A 344 -19.95 -2.05 -8.76
CA PHE A 344 -19.56 -1.21 -7.63
C PHE A 344 -18.51 -0.15 -8.00
N ASP A 345 -18.03 -0.13 -9.25
CA ASP A 345 -17.07 0.87 -9.71
C ASP A 345 -17.81 2.21 -9.89
N THR A 346 -17.21 3.29 -9.43
CA THR A 346 -17.80 4.63 -9.51
C THR A 346 -18.00 5.06 -10.96
N GLY A 347 -19.20 5.49 -11.31
CA GLY A 347 -19.54 5.92 -12.67
C GLY A 347 -19.94 4.76 -13.61
N PHE A 348 -19.92 3.51 -13.15
CA PHE A 348 -20.36 2.38 -13.94
C PHE A 348 -21.90 2.31 -13.99
N THR A 349 -22.48 2.38 -15.17
CA THR A 349 -23.93 2.27 -15.39
C THR A 349 -24.23 1.57 -16.72
N THR A 350 -25.28 0.79 -16.72
CA THR A 350 -25.90 0.24 -17.94
C THR A 350 -27.17 0.97 -18.35
N LYS A 351 -27.52 2.06 -17.64
CA LYS A 351 -28.73 2.86 -17.85
C LYS A 351 -28.40 4.10 -18.67
N ASN A 352 -29.31 4.49 -19.62
CA ASN A 352 -29.13 5.70 -20.42
C ASN A 352 -29.17 6.99 -19.60
N HIS A 353 -29.85 6.99 -18.45
CA HIS A 353 -30.00 8.13 -17.53
C HIS A 353 -29.58 7.75 -16.11
N GLY A 354 -28.34 7.35 -15.92
CA GLY A 354 -27.85 6.97 -14.60
C GLY A 354 -26.36 7.35 -14.45
N TRP A 355 -25.99 7.93 -13.32
CA TRP A 355 -24.62 8.36 -13.06
C TRP A 355 -23.72 7.23 -12.56
N GLY A 356 -24.27 6.02 -12.37
CA GLY A 356 -23.49 4.87 -11.87
C GLY A 356 -22.94 5.03 -10.45
N ILE A 357 -23.64 5.78 -9.59
CA ILE A 357 -23.16 6.17 -8.26
C ILE A 357 -23.78 5.32 -7.15
N GLY A 358 -25.03 4.88 -7.31
CA GLY A 358 -25.81 4.28 -6.25
C GLY A 358 -25.14 3.07 -5.60
N LEU A 359 -24.64 2.10 -6.37
CA LEU A 359 -23.97 0.91 -5.83
C LEU A 359 -22.56 1.21 -5.31
N ALA A 360 -21.86 2.17 -5.91
CA ALA A 360 -20.58 2.63 -5.37
C ALA A 360 -20.76 3.29 -3.99
N LEU A 361 -21.84 4.04 -3.79
CA LEU A 361 -22.23 4.62 -2.52
C LEU A 361 -22.60 3.54 -1.50
N VAL A 362 -23.41 2.55 -1.89
CA VAL A 362 -23.73 1.38 -1.05
C VAL A 362 -22.44 0.72 -0.54
N LYS A 363 -21.49 0.45 -1.43
CA LYS A 363 -20.21 -0.14 -1.04
C LYS A 363 -19.47 0.72 -0.04
N ARG A 364 -19.46 2.03 -0.23
CA ARG A 364 -18.83 2.97 0.70
C ARG A 364 -19.51 2.97 2.06
N ILE A 365 -20.83 3.07 2.10
CA ILE A 365 -21.62 3.05 3.34
C ILE A 365 -21.32 1.76 4.12
N ILE A 366 -21.42 0.62 3.47
CA ILE A 366 -21.28 -0.67 4.15
C ILE A 366 -19.83 -0.97 4.52
N GLU A 367 -18.88 -0.78 3.59
CA GLU A 367 -17.48 -1.19 3.84
C GLU A 367 -16.66 -0.14 4.59
N GLN A 368 -16.86 1.16 4.31
CA GLN A 368 -16.05 2.21 4.93
C GLN A 368 -16.63 2.72 6.24
N TYR A 369 -17.96 2.94 6.32
CA TYR A 369 -18.61 3.45 7.52
C TYR A 369 -18.94 2.31 8.50
N HIS A 370 -19.64 1.27 8.06
CA HIS A 370 -20.07 0.17 8.92
C HIS A 370 -19.05 -0.96 9.07
N LYS A 371 -17.89 -0.91 8.36
CA LYS A 371 -16.86 -1.96 8.37
C LYS A 371 -17.40 -3.37 8.02
N GLY A 372 -18.52 -3.41 7.32
CA GLY A 372 -19.19 -4.59 6.83
C GLY A 372 -18.66 -5.04 5.46
N LYS A 373 -19.45 -5.86 4.75
CA LYS A 373 -19.20 -6.31 3.37
C LYS A 373 -20.48 -6.23 2.56
N VAL A 374 -20.35 -5.83 1.27
CA VAL A 374 -21.44 -5.91 0.30
C VAL A 374 -20.94 -6.54 -1.00
N TYR A 375 -21.73 -7.45 -1.55
CA TYR A 375 -21.40 -8.15 -2.80
C TYR A 375 -22.63 -8.78 -3.44
N VAL A 376 -22.50 -9.15 -4.72
CA VAL A 376 -23.50 -9.96 -5.41
C VAL A 376 -23.31 -11.41 -5.02
N LEU A 377 -24.29 -11.96 -4.34
CA LEU A 377 -24.33 -13.37 -3.96
C LEU A 377 -24.57 -14.23 -5.20
N ASN A 378 -25.62 -13.91 -5.98
CA ASN A 378 -25.96 -14.56 -7.21
C ASN A 378 -26.60 -13.58 -8.20
N SER A 379 -26.37 -13.77 -9.50
CA SER A 379 -27.07 -13.08 -10.57
C SER A 379 -26.98 -13.89 -11.85
N GLU A 380 -28.13 -14.09 -12.48
CA GLU A 380 -28.26 -14.81 -13.74
C GLU A 380 -29.18 -14.05 -14.66
N ILE A 381 -28.83 -13.93 -15.94
CA ILE A 381 -29.63 -13.21 -16.93
C ILE A 381 -31.04 -13.85 -17.04
N GLY A 382 -32.06 -13.03 -16.87
CA GLY A 382 -33.48 -13.45 -16.92
C GLY A 382 -34.00 -14.07 -15.60
N LYS A 383 -33.19 -14.23 -14.56
CA LYS A 383 -33.61 -14.81 -13.27
C LYS A 383 -33.51 -13.85 -12.08
N GLY A 384 -32.86 -12.69 -12.28
CA GLY A 384 -32.74 -11.68 -11.24
C GLY A 384 -31.37 -11.65 -10.57
N THR A 385 -31.28 -10.90 -9.48
CA THR A 385 -30.03 -10.67 -8.72
C THR A 385 -30.29 -10.76 -7.23
N THR A 386 -29.30 -11.27 -6.48
CA THR A 386 -29.27 -11.22 -5.02
C THR A 386 -28.01 -10.49 -4.56
N PHE A 387 -28.22 -9.37 -3.89
CA PHE A 387 -27.15 -8.66 -3.17
C PHE A 387 -27.12 -9.15 -1.72
N ARG A 388 -25.92 -9.24 -1.15
CA ARG A 388 -25.73 -9.56 0.25
C ARG A 388 -24.95 -8.46 0.94
N ILE A 389 -25.47 -8.02 2.10
CA ILE A 389 -24.83 -7.14 3.06
C ILE A 389 -24.52 -7.97 4.32
N GLU A 390 -23.28 -7.93 4.79
CA GLU A 390 -22.85 -8.51 6.03
C GLU A 390 -22.37 -7.41 6.97
N LEU A 391 -23.04 -7.24 8.10
CA LEU A 391 -22.65 -6.33 9.16
C LEU A 391 -22.10 -7.14 10.33
N LYS A 392 -21.02 -6.64 10.93
CA LYS A 392 -20.41 -7.28 12.10
C LYS A 392 -21.05 -6.69 13.36
N ASN A 393 -21.25 -7.50 14.36
CA ASN A 393 -21.45 -7.00 15.71
C ASN A 393 -20.10 -6.50 16.25
N LYS A 394 -20.11 -5.68 17.29
CA LYS A 394 -18.92 -5.15 17.95
C LYS A 394 -17.94 -6.30 18.25
N ALA A 395 -16.68 -6.17 17.80
CA ALA A 395 -15.60 -7.03 18.26
C ALA A 395 -15.12 -6.58 19.63
#